data_0aa7d5febf5461d3521b900c08d8fcfb
#
_entry.id   0aa7d5febf5461d3521b900c08d8fcfb
#
_cell.length_a   1.000
_cell.length_b   1.000
_cell.length_c   1.000
_cell.angle_alpha   90.00
_cell.angle_beta   90.00
_cell.angle_gamma   90.00
#
_symmetry.space_group_name_H-M   'P 1'
#
loop_
_entity.id
_entity.type
_entity.pdbx_description
1 polymer ?
#
loop_
_entity_poly.entity_id
_entity_poly.type
_entity_poly.pdbx_seq_one_letter_code
_entity_poly.pdbx_strand_id
1 'polypeptide(L)'
;VIYHYLLRQLWNTQGWELVADTIEHVVASVLYVIDWLVFVPKRTLKVKSAFAWLAFPLAYAVYSLIHGPLTDFYPYPFIDVSKLGYAKVLTDMGMLILVFTALGLLLIAIDRGIGLEGRGRRIVARRQATVAR
;
A
#
# COMPACT_ATOMS: atom_id res chain seq x y z
N VAL A 1 5.14 -4.55 -5.29
CA VAL A 1 6.27 -5.25 -4.63
C VAL A 1 5.76 -6.51 -3.97
N ILE A 2 4.83 -6.43 -2.98
CA ILE A 2 4.30 -7.58 -2.22
C ILE A 2 3.67 -8.64 -3.15
N TYR A 3 2.82 -8.21 -4.10
CA TYR A 3 2.23 -9.09 -5.09
C TYR A 3 3.28 -9.90 -5.87
N HIS A 4 4.33 -9.26 -6.39
CA HIS A 4 5.36 -9.91 -7.20
C HIS A 4 6.15 -10.98 -6.45
N TYR A 5 6.43 -10.75 -5.15
CA TYR A 5 7.24 -11.67 -4.35
C TYR A 5 6.42 -12.79 -3.71
N LEU A 6 5.18 -12.54 -3.31
CA LEU A 6 4.37 -13.50 -2.55
C LEU A 6 3.30 -14.20 -3.38
N LEU A 7 2.71 -13.53 -4.37
CA LEU A 7 1.50 -14.04 -5.03
C LEU A 7 1.73 -14.47 -6.48
N ARG A 8 2.59 -13.76 -7.23
CA ARG A 8 2.81 -14.09 -8.64
C ARG A 8 3.34 -15.49 -8.91
N GLN A 9 4.10 -16.06 -7.95
CA GLN A 9 4.65 -17.41 -8.08
C GLN A 9 3.62 -18.51 -7.81
N LEU A 10 2.49 -18.18 -7.19
CA LEU A 10 1.45 -19.12 -6.81
C LEU A 10 0.47 -19.42 -7.95
N TRP A 11 0.36 -18.53 -8.92
CA TRP A 11 -0.57 -18.66 -10.05
C TRP A 11 0.18 -18.51 -11.37
N ASN A 12 0.15 -19.59 -12.16
CA ASN A 12 0.72 -19.60 -13.51
C ASN A 12 -0.28 -18.96 -14.49
N THR A 13 -0.50 -17.64 -14.34
CA THR A 13 -1.40 -16.86 -15.19
C THR A 13 -0.85 -16.80 -16.62
N GLN A 14 -1.69 -17.12 -17.61
CA GLN A 14 -1.33 -17.08 -19.04
C GLN A 14 -2.41 -16.37 -19.84
N GLY A 15 -2.05 -15.91 -21.05
CA GLY A 15 -3.00 -15.28 -21.96
C GLY A 15 -3.65 -14.02 -21.37
N TRP A 16 -4.96 -13.90 -21.46
CA TRP A 16 -5.73 -12.75 -21.00
C TRP A 16 -5.70 -12.54 -19.47
N GLU A 17 -5.55 -13.61 -18.71
CA GLU A 17 -5.40 -13.53 -17.25
C GLU A 17 -4.11 -12.81 -16.87
N LEU A 18 -3.00 -13.06 -17.57
CA LEU A 18 -1.75 -12.35 -17.38
C LEU A 18 -1.87 -10.85 -17.72
N VAL A 19 -2.64 -10.52 -18.77
CA VAL A 19 -2.90 -9.13 -19.15
C VAL A 19 -3.70 -8.43 -18.06
N ALA A 20 -4.80 -9.03 -17.59
CA ALA A 20 -5.61 -8.49 -16.51
C ALA A 20 -4.81 -8.29 -15.22
N ASP A 21 -4.06 -9.31 -14.81
CA ASP A 21 -3.18 -9.27 -13.65
C ASP A 21 -2.13 -8.14 -13.74
N THR A 22 -1.52 -7.97 -14.91
CA THR A 22 -0.55 -6.91 -15.14
C THR A 22 -1.21 -5.52 -15.06
N ILE A 23 -2.40 -5.35 -15.62
CA ILE A 23 -3.14 -4.08 -15.56
C ILE A 23 -3.46 -3.75 -14.10
N GLU A 24 -4.00 -4.69 -13.34
CA GLU A 24 -4.42 -4.45 -11.96
C GLU A 24 -3.23 -4.17 -11.02
N HIS A 25 -2.19 -5.00 -11.08
CA HIS A 25 -1.11 -4.98 -10.09
C HIS A 25 0.09 -4.10 -10.48
N VAL A 26 0.25 -3.77 -11.76
CA VAL A 26 1.35 -2.92 -12.22
C VAL A 26 0.84 -1.60 -12.74
N VAL A 27 0.00 -1.62 -13.78
CA VAL A 27 -0.42 -0.38 -14.47
C VAL A 27 -1.25 0.50 -13.53
N ALA A 28 -2.29 -0.04 -12.90
CA ALA A 28 -3.14 0.70 -11.98
C ALA A 28 -2.34 1.22 -10.77
N SER A 29 -1.43 0.42 -10.22
CA SER A 29 -0.58 0.83 -9.10
C SER A 29 0.36 1.98 -9.47
N VAL A 30 0.99 1.92 -10.65
CA VAL A 30 1.86 3.00 -11.15
C VAL A 30 1.07 4.27 -11.42
N LEU A 31 -0.08 4.16 -12.09
CA LEU A 31 -0.96 5.30 -12.34
C LEU A 31 -1.42 5.97 -11.04
N TYR A 32 -1.77 5.18 -10.02
CA TYR A 32 -2.14 5.71 -8.72
C TYR A 32 -1.02 6.49 -8.04
N VAL A 33 0.23 6.00 -8.14
CA VAL A 33 1.40 6.72 -7.62
C VAL A 33 1.63 8.02 -8.39
N ILE A 34 1.50 8.01 -9.73
CA ILE A 34 1.63 9.20 -10.57
C ILE A 34 0.54 10.21 -10.21
N ASP A 35 -0.73 9.79 -10.12
CA ASP A 35 -1.85 10.63 -9.72
C ASP A 35 -1.58 11.30 -8.36
N TRP A 36 -1.19 10.51 -7.37
CA TRP A 36 -0.84 11.04 -6.07
C TRP A 36 0.32 12.04 -6.12
N LEU A 37 1.37 11.77 -6.91
CA LEU A 37 2.52 12.67 -7.03
C LEU A 37 2.17 14.00 -7.70
N VAL A 38 1.32 13.97 -8.73
CA VAL A 38 1.01 15.13 -9.58
C VAL A 38 -0.14 15.96 -9.02
N PHE A 39 -1.24 15.30 -8.62
CA PHE A 39 -2.51 15.98 -8.34
C PHE A 39 -2.82 16.14 -6.86
N VAL A 40 -2.34 15.25 -5.99
CA VAL A 40 -2.67 15.33 -4.56
C VAL A 40 -1.79 16.37 -3.85
N PRO A 41 -2.38 17.34 -3.11
CA PRO A 41 -1.63 18.31 -2.32
C PRO A 41 -0.71 17.61 -1.31
N LYS A 42 0.55 18.04 -1.25
CA LYS A 42 1.56 17.46 -0.34
C LYS A 42 1.42 18.02 1.08
N ARG A 43 1.96 17.26 2.06
CA ARG A 43 1.91 17.54 3.50
C ARG A 43 0.50 17.48 4.11
N THR A 44 -0.38 16.72 3.46
CA THR A 44 -1.74 16.48 3.96
C THR A 44 -1.82 15.19 4.77
N LEU A 45 -0.91 14.25 4.56
CA LEU A 45 -0.90 12.97 5.24
C LEU A 45 -0.44 13.10 6.70
N LYS A 46 -1.22 12.50 7.59
CA LYS A 46 -0.96 12.46 9.03
C LYS A 46 -0.54 11.06 9.46
N VAL A 47 0.27 10.94 10.51
CA VAL A 47 0.70 9.62 11.02
C VAL A 47 -0.50 8.72 11.36
N LYS A 48 -1.57 9.30 11.90
CA LYS A 48 -2.82 8.56 12.16
C LYS A 48 -3.44 7.92 10.90
N SER A 49 -3.15 8.46 9.71
CA SER A 49 -3.64 7.90 8.45
C SER A 49 -2.99 6.53 8.15
N ALA A 50 -1.74 6.32 8.52
CA ALA A 50 -1.07 5.02 8.36
C ALA A 50 -1.80 3.92 9.15
N PHE A 51 -2.27 4.23 10.34
CA PHE A 51 -3.06 3.28 11.14
C PHE A 51 -4.48 3.12 10.60
N ALA A 52 -5.11 4.18 10.10
CA ALA A 52 -6.43 4.10 9.49
C ALA A 52 -6.43 3.20 8.23
N TRP A 53 -5.34 3.20 7.46
CA TRP A 53 -5.20 2.33 6.29
C TRP A 53 -5.12 0.85 6.62
N LEU A 54 -4.76 0.48 7.86
CA LEU A 54 -4.79 -0.91 8.33
C LEU A 54 -6.21 -1.42 8.60
N ALA A 55 -7.20 -0.55 8.73
CA ALA A 55 -8.57 -0.96 9.07
C ALA A 55 -9.14 -1.95 8.04
N PHE A 56 -8.95 -1.70 6.75
CA PHE A 56 -9.45 -2.58 5.69
C PHE A 56 -8.74 -3.95 5.68
N PRO A 57 -7.40 -4.05 5.61
CA PRO A 57 -6.75 -5.37 5.62
C PRO A 57 -6.98 -6.14 6.92
N LEU A 58 -7.12 -5.46 8.06
CA LEU A 58 -7.46 -6.13 9.32
C LEU A 58 -8.90 -6.67 9.31
N ALA A 59 -9.87 -5.88 8.86
CA ALA A 59 -11.25 -6.33 8.74
C ALA A 59 -11.36 -7.52 7.76
N TYR A 60 -10.63 -7.46 6.63
CA TYR A 60 -10.59 -8.55 5.66
C TYR A 60 -9.92 -9.82 6.23
N ALA A 61 -8.87 -9.66 7.01
CA ALA A 61 -8.20 -10.77 7.68
C ALA A 61 -9.13 -11.47 8.70
N VAL A 62 -9.82 -10.68 9.53
CA VAL A 62 -10.83 -11.22 10.48
C VAL A 62 -11.94 -11.94 9.72
N TYR A 63 -12.49 -11.33 8.69
CA TYR A 63 -13.48 -11.97 7.82
C TYR A 63 -12.98 -13.31 7.28
N SER A 64 -11.77 -13.35 6.73
CA SER A 64 -11.20 -14.56 6.13
C SER A 64 -10.95 -15.67 7.15
N LEU A 65 -10.57 -15.32 8.38
CA LEU A 65 -10.37 -16.29 9.47
C LEU A 65 -11.69 -16.88 10.01
N ILE A 66 -12.79 -16.12 9.88
CA ILE A 66 -14.13 -16.62 10.25
C ILE A 66 -14.74 -17.43 9.10
N HIS A 67 -14.63 -16.91 7.88
CA HIS A 67 -15.25 -17.51 6.69
C HIS A 67 -14.53 -18.79 6.24
N GLY A 68 -13.20 -18.83 6.32
CA GLY A 68 -12.39 -19.95 5.86
C GLY A 68 -12.79 -21.30 6.47
N PRO A 69 -12.88 -21.43 7.81
CA PRO A 69 -13.30 -22.68 8.44
C PRO A 69 -14.74 -23.11 8.13
N LEU A 70 -15.61 -22.16 7.74
CA LEU A 70 -17.02 -22.42 7.41
C LEU A 70 -17.22 -22.90 5.97
N THR A 71 -16.30 -22.56 5.06
CA THR A 71 -16.44 -22.81 3.63
C THR A 71 -15.30 -23.63 3.03
N ASP A 72 -14.29 -23.98 3.84
CA ASP A 72 -13.02 -24.58 3.39
C ASP A 72 -12.30 -23.79 2.29
N PHE A 73 -12.60 -22.47 2.21
CA PHE A 73 -12.01 -21.58 1.22
C PHE A 73 -11.22 -20.45 1.88
N TYR A 74 -9.93 -20.38 1.58
CA TYR A 74 -9.04 -19.30 1.98
C TYR A 74 -8.52 -18.59 0.73
N PRO A 75 -8.76 -17.26 0.60
CA PRO A 75 -8.37 -16.51 -0.60
C PRO A 75 -6.86 -16.40 -0.79
N TYR A 76 -6.09 -16.58 0.28
CA TYR A 76 -4.62 -16.54 0.22
C TYR A 76 -3.99 -17.69 1.01
N PRO A 77 -2.95 -18.35 0.47
CA PRO A 77 -2.28 -19.47 1.13
C PRO A 77 -1.69 -19.14 2.51
N PHE A 78 -1.24 -17.89 2.71
CA PHE A 78 -0.63 -17.46 3.97
C PHE A 78 -1.64 -17.19 5.10
N ILE A 79 -2.94 -17.21 4.82
CA ILE A 79 -4.01 -17.15 5.84
C ILE A 79 -4.78 -18.46 5.98
N ASP A 80 -4.34 -19.51 5.29
CA ASP A 80 -4.97 -20.83 5.34
C ASP A 80 -4.60 -21.56 6.63
N VAL A 81 -5.49 -21.42 7.63
CA VAL A 81 -5.30 -22.05 8.96
C VAL A 81 -5.36 -23.56 8.90
N SER A 82 -6.05 -24.14 7.90
CA SER A 82 -6.16 -25.60 7.76
C SER A 82 -4.81 -26.23 7.40
N LYS A 83 -3.98 -25.50 6.66
CA LYS A 83 -2.64 -25.94 6.23
C LYS A 83 -1.52 -25.47 7.15
N LEU A 84 -1.59 -24.25 7.64
CA LEU A 84 -0.49 -23.61 8.37
C LEU A 84 -0.67 -23.62 9.89
N GLY A 85 -1.90 -23.81 10.38
CA GLY A 85 -2.25 -23.61 11.77
C GLY A 85 -2.31 -22.15 12.19
N TYR A 86 -3.03 -21.85 13.27
CA TYR A 86 -3.25 -20.47 13.75
C TYR A 86 -1.95 -19.74 14.11
N ALA A 87 -0.99 -20.41 14.73
CA ALA A 87 0.25 -19.76 15.16
C ALA A 87 1.03 -19.16 13.97
N LYS A 88 1.17 -19.92 12.88
CA LYS A 88 1.86 -19.46 11.68
C LYS A 88 1.08 -18.34 10.98
N VAL A 89 -0.22 -18.50 10.81
CA VAL A 89 -1.09 -17.51 10.19
C VAL A 89 -1.05 -16.18 10.96
N LEU A 90 -1.15 -16.20 12.28
CA LEU A 90 -1.05 -14.98 13.10
C LEU A 90 0.33 -14.31 12.99
N THR A 91 1.39 -15.10 12.90
CA THR A 91 2.75 -14.56 12.67
C THR A 91 2.84 -13.88 11.29
N ASP A 92 2.34 -14.51 10.24
CA ASP A 92 2.36 -13.96 8.88
C ASP A 92 1.50 -12.68 8.78
N MET A 93 0.35 -12.66 9.44
CA MET A 93 -0.49 -11.47 9.55
C MET A 93 0.22 -10.34 10.30
N GLY A 94 0.88 -10.64 11.42
CA GLY A 94 1.70 -9.66 12.16
C GLY A 94 2.80 -9.06 11.29
N MET A 95 3.49 -9.89 10.52
CA MET A 95 4.50 -9.45 9.57
C MET A 95 3.91 -8.51 8.50
N LEU A 96 2.75 -8.83 7.95
CA LEU A 96 2.05 -7.98 6.96
C LEU A 96 1.65 -6.63 7.57
N ILE A 97 1.14 -6.61 8.81
CA ILE A 97 0.82 -5.37 9.53
C ILE A 97 2.06 -4.47 9.64
N LEU A 98 3.21 -5.05 10.00
CA LEU A 98 4.47 -4.30 10.09
C LEU A 98 4.88 -3.75 8.73
N VAL A 99 4.80 -4.54 7.67
CA VAL A 99 5.14 -4.09 6.30
C VAL A 99 4.21 -2.98 5.85
N PHE A 100 2.89 -3.11 6.01
CA PHE A 100 1.93 -2.06 5.64
C PHE A 100 2.12 -0.78 6.45
N THR A 101 2.41 -0.91 7.75
CA THR A 101 2.71 0.25 8.61
C THR A 101 3.98 0.95 8.14
N ALA A 102 5.05 0.21 7.85
CA ALA A 102 6.30 0.77 7.36
C ALA A 102 6.12 1.49 6.01
N LEU A 103 5.38 0.89 5.07
CA LEU A 103 5.04 1.52 3.78
C LEU A 103 4.20 2.78 3.98
N GLY A 104 3.22 2.75 4.87
CA GLY A 104 2.40 3.93 5.20
C GLY A 104 3.23 5.08 5.78
N LEU A 105 4.13 4.77 6.70
CA LEU A 105 5.06 5.76 7.28
C LEU A 105 6.03 6.30 6.23
N LEU A 106 6.53 5.45 5.33
CA LEU A 106 7.37 5.86 4.21
C LEU A 106 6.65 6.83 3.28
N LEU A 107 5.41 6.54 2.91
CA LEU A 107 4.59 7.44 2.10
C LEU A 107 4.38 8.80 2.77
N ILE A 108 4.14 8.82 4.09
CA ILE A 108 4.02 10.06 4.86
C ILE A 108 5.36 10.83 4.88
N ALA A 109 6.48 10.14 5.00
CA ALA A 109 7.81 10.77 4.96
C ALA A 109 8.07 11.41 3.58
N ILE A 110 7.76 10.72 2.50
CA ILE A 110 7.85 11.23 1.13
C ILE A 110 6.93 12.45 0.94
N ASP A 111 5.66 12.35 1.36
CA ASP A 111 4.68 13.45 1.30
C ASP A 111 5.21 14.73 1.98
N ARG A 112 5.82 14.58 3.15
CA ARG A 112 6.41 15.71 3.88
C ARG A 112 7.67 16.26 3.23
N GLY A 113 8.55 15.38 2.71
CA GLY A 113 9.80 15.76 2.05
C GLY A 113 9.54 16.59 0.79
N ILE A 114 8.72 16.09 -0.13
CA ILE A 114 8.36 16.79 -1.37
C ILE A 114 7.71 18.16 -1.07
N GLY A 115 6.86 18.25 -0.05
CA GLY A 115 6.21 19.48 0.34
C GLY A 115 7.15 20.56 0.91
N LEU A 116 8.33 20.18 1.45
CA LEU A 116 9.33 21.14 1.92
C LEU A 116 10.06 21.82 0.77
N GLU A 117 10.43 21.07 -0.27
CA GLU A 117 11.09 21.62 -1.46
C GLU A 117 10.23 22.65 -2.20
N GLY A 118 8.93 22.36 -2.38
CA GLY A 118 7.99 23.28 -3.00
C GLY A 118 7.84 24.60 -2.23
N ARG A 119 7.90 24.56 -0.90
CA ARG A 119 7.84 25.76 -0.05
C ARG A 119 9.11 26.61 -0.14
N GLY A 120 10.27 25.97 -0.17
CA GLY A 120 11.57 26.65 -0.34
C GLY A 120 11.63 27.44 -1.66
N ARG A 121 11.24 26.82 -2.76
CA ARG A 121 11.20 27.48 -4.08
C ARG A 121 10.27 28.67 -4.12
N ARG A 122 9.08 28.60 -3.50
CA ARG A 122 8.13 29.71 -3.43
C ARG A 122 8.65 30.89 -2.61
N ILE A 123 9.37 30.65 -1.51
CA ILE A 123 9.97 31.70 -0.66
C ILE A 123 11.08 32.42 -1.43
N VAL A 124 11.96 31.68 -2.12
CA VAL A 124 13.04 32.27 -2.93
C VAL A 124 12.46 33.11 -4.07
N ALA A 125 11.48 32.59 -4.81
CA ALA A 125 10.84 33.33 -5.90
C ALA A 125 10.14 34.61 -5.42
N ARG A 126 9.48 34.60 -4.25
CA ARG A 126 8.87 35.80 -3.65
C ARG A 126 9.92 36.83 -3.26
N ARG A 127 11.05 36.44 -2.64
CA ARG A 127 12.13 37.34 -2.28
C ARG A 127 12.74 38.01 -3.52
N GLN A 128 12.99 37.26 -4.57
CA GLN A 128 13.52 37.82 -5.84
C GLN A 128 12.56 38.83 -6.47
N ALA A 129 11.26 38.56 -6.46
CA ALA A 129 10.27 39.50 -6.98
C ALA A 129 10.15 40.78 -6.14
N THR A 130 10.47 40.75 -4.84
CA THR A 130 10.43 41.94 -3.96
C THR A 130 11.69 42.81 -4.12
N VAL A 131 12.85 42.21 -4.45
CA VAL A 131 14.12 42.95 -4.67
C VAL A 131 14.17 43.59 -6.06
N ALA A 132 13.40 43.08 -7.02
CA ALA A 132 13.34 43.58 -8.40
C ALA A 132 12.36 44.78 -8.60
N ARG A 133 11.70 45.22 -7.53
CA ARG A 133 10.85 46.44 -7.50
C ARG A 133 11.52 47.56 -6.74
#